data_2b9b43e2306b6c27f1df93691562a005
#
_entry.id   2b9b43e2306b6c27f1df93691562a005
#
_cell.length_a   1.000
_cell.length_b   1.000
_cell.length_c   1.000
_cell.angle_alpha   90.00
_cell.angle_beta   90.00
_cell.angle_gamma   90.00
#
_symmetry.space_group_name_H-M   'P 1'
#
loop_
_entity.id
_entity.type
_entity.pdbx_description
1 polymer ?
#
loop_
_entity_poly.entity_id
_entity_poly.type
_entity_poly.pdbx_seq_one_letter_code
_entity_poly.pdbx_strand_id
1 'polypeptide(L)'
;FIEANDELAARLALQANWAADAGMALFVVPGTVEAPGEARAEHVMQTQVVLVDLDHGDIAAKREHLVLHLGAPTLEVVSGGVTPDGQRKLHLYWGLTEPAEGEDIARVCRARHMIATKVGGDPSFRSAHQPIRVAGSVHAKSGTRRLVEILHHQPRDHDLGELIEAIIAMPPLEGEATSDLDFNDASATSGSVTELFGRKVREGGIDGTTRFDALSRVIGYWIRRCREGHVTPAQAWDEIVAYNEARIDPPWPLDKLQHEAERNPKQQRNNKVQLICNDFGDKRRHIVLRFRSIAYAGNTPRRKRSRKSPSL
;
A
#
# COMPACT_ATOMS: atom_id res chain seq x y z
N PHE A 1 21.33 5.01 3.84
CA PHE A 1 20.42 4.10 4.53
C PHE A 1 20.13 4.61 5.93
N ILE A 2 18.87 4.50 6.37
CA ILE A 2 18.42 4.84 7.71
C ILE A 2 17.83 3.57 8.30
N GLU A 3 18.25 3.22 9.52
CA GLU A 3 17.72 2.05 10.21
C GLU A 3 16.23 2.23 10.54
N ALA A 4 15.43 1.19 10.28
CA ALA A 4 14.00 1.17 10.57
C ALA A 4 13.75 0.88 12.05
N ASN A 5 13.92 1.90 12.89
CA ASN A 5 13.68 1.88 14.33
C ASN A 5 12.85 3.09 14.77
N ASP A 6 12.65 3.28 16.08
CA ASP A 6 11.82 4.35 16.63
C ASP A 6 12.32 5.77 16.27
N GLU A 7 13.58 5.91 15.88
CA GLU A 7 14.17 7.18 15.46
C GLU A 7 14.02 7.45 13.95
N LEU A 8 13.50 6.52 13.16
CA LEU A 8 13.41 6.62 11.70
C LEU A 8 12.77 7.94 11.25
N ALA A 9 11.64 8.31 11.85
CA ALA A 9 10.92 9.52 11.48
C ALA A 9 11.77 10.79 11.76
N ALA A 10 12.44 10.85 12.90
CA ALA A 10 13.30 11.98 13.26
C ALA A 10 14.52 12.07 12.35
N ARG A 11 15.16 10.96 12.06
CA ARG A 11 16.31 10.89 11.14
C ARG A 11 15.93 11.28 9.72
N LEU A 12 14.76 10.81 9.24
CA LEU A 12 14.27 11.17 7.90
C LEU A 12 13.96 12.67 7.82
N ALA A 13 13.34 13.25 8.87
CA ALA A 13 13.09 14.69 8.95
C ALA A 13 14.38 15.52 8.93
N LEU A 14 15.42 15.09 9.65
CA LEU A 14 16.72 15.74 9.60
C LEU A 14 17.34 15.71 8.21
N GLN A 15 17.27 14.57 7.51
CA GLN A 15 17.76 14.46 6.14
C GLN A 15 16.94 15.31 5.16
N ALA A 16 15.62 15.39 5.34
CA ALA A 16 14.76 16.23 4.50
C ALA A 16 15.10 17.72 4.69
N ASN A 17 15.29 18.17 5.92
CA ASN A 17 15.68 19.54 6.24
C ASN A 17 17.06 19.88 5.65
N TRP A 18 18.04 18.98 5.83
CA TRP A 18 19.36 19.16 5.24
C TRP A 18 19.29 19.25 3.70
N ALA A 19 18.53 18.37 3.07
CA ALA A 19 18.33 18.38 1.62
C ALA A 19 17.65 19.68 1.15
N ALA A 20 16.66 20.17 1.89
CA ALA A 20 15.98 21.43 1.59
C ALA A 20 16.94 22.63 1.69
N ASP A 21 17.74 22.71 2.75
CA ASP A 21 18.75 23.76 2.94
C ASP A 21 19.81 23.75 1.82
N ALA A 22 20.21 22.55 1.39
CA ALA A 22 21.13 22.36 0.26
C ALA A 22 20.47 22.56 -1.11
N GLY A 23 19.14 22.76 -1.16
CA GLY A 23 18.36 22.87 -2.39
C GLY A 23 18.31 21.57 -3.20
N MET A 24 18.37 20.45 -2.54
CA MET A 24 18.42 19.10 -3.13
C MET A 24 17.12 18.33 -2.96
N ALA A 25 16.86 17.43 -3.90
CA ALA A 25 15.77 16.46 -3.76
C ALA A 25 16.24 15.28 -2.90
N LEU A 26 15.39 14.85 -1.97
CA LEU A 26 15.55 13.60 -1.23
C LEU A 26 14.53 12.59 -1.69
N PHE A 27 14.96 11.35 -1.92
CA PHE A 27 14.10 10.25 -2.30
C PHE A 27 14.23 9.11 -1.29
N VAL A 28 13.15 8.36 -1.13
CA VAL A 28 13.09 7.18 -0.29
C VAL A 28 12.42 6.04 -1.06
N VAL A 29 12.93 4.83 -0.87
CA VAL A 29 12.18 3.62 -1.25
C VAL A 29 11.04 3.46 -0.24
N PRO A 30 9.76 3.32 -0.69
CA PRO A 30 8.62 3.20 0.21
C PRO A 30 8.51 1.78 0.78
N GLY A 31 9.57 1.33 1.46
CA GLY A 31 9.71 0.01 2.04
C GLY A 31 11.04 -0.13 2.78
N THR A 32 11.21 -1.24 3.48
CA THR A 32 12.45 -1.60 4.16
C THR A 32 13.23 -2.60 3.34
N VAL A 33 14.54 -2.54 3.40
CA VAL A 33 15.46 -3.48 2.74
C VAL A 33 16.26 -4.26 3.78
N GLU A 34 16.74 -5.42 3.40
CA GLU A 34 17.44 -6.34 4.31
C GLU A 34 18.77 -5.76 4.80
N ALA A 35 19.55 -5.16 3.91
CA ALA A 35 20.87 -4.65 4.24
C ALA A 35 21.17 -3.29 3.58
N PRO A 36 22.04 -2.47 4.19
CA PRO A 36 22.54 -1.24 3.58
C PRO A 36 23.24 -1.52 2.26
N GLY A 37 22.96 -0.71 1.22
CA GLY A 37 23.55 -0.86 -0.11
C GLY A 37 22.68 -1.68 -1.07
N GLU A 38 21.71 -2.41 -0.56
CA GLU A 38 20.82 -3.26 -1.34
C GLU A 38 19.44 -2.60 -1.48
N ALA A 39 19.18 -1.98 -2.63
CA ALA A 39 17.92 -1.28 -2.90
C ALA A 39 17.27 -1.72 -4.21
N ARG A 40 17.45 -2.97 -4.61
CA ARG A 40 16.73 -3.57 -5.73
C ARG A 40 15.37 -4.11 -5.30
N ALA A 41 14.52 -4.45 -6.25
CA ALA A 41 13.17 -4.94 -5.97
C ALA A 41 13.17 -6.21 -5.10
N GLU A 42 14.08 -7.13 -5.38
CA GLU A 42 14.26 -8.38 -4.64
C GLU A 42 14.74 -8.21 -3.19
N HIS A 43 15.34 -7.06 -2.86
CA HIS A 43 15.82 -6.78 -1.51
C HIS A 43 14.79 -6.05 -0.64
N VAL A 44 13.65 -5.67 -1.21
CA VAL A 44 12.57 -5.06 -0.41
C VAL A 44 11.88 -6.14 0.39
N MET A 45 12.05 -6.07 1.71
CA MET A 45 11.52 -7.06 2.65
C MET A 45 10.10 -6.74 3.12
N GLN A 46 9.75 -5.44 3.11
CA GLN A 46 8.47 -5.00 3.63
C GLN A 46 8.05 -3.67 2.99
N THR A 47 6.76 -3.48 2.75
CA THR A 47 6.17 -2.19 2.40
C THR A 47 4.82 -2.03 3.11
N GLN A 48 4.50 -0.83 3.57
CA GLN A 48 3.26 -0.56 4.31
C GLN A 48 2.38 0.47 3.61
N VAL A 49 2.52 0.61 2.29
CA VAL A 49 1.77 1.62 1.56
C VAL A 49 1.47 1.20 0.13
N VAL A 50 0.24 1.43 -0.31
CA VAL A 50 -0.11 1.52 -1.73
C VAL A 50 -0.05 3.00 -2.11
N LEU A 51 0.57 3.32 -3.23
CA LEU A 51 0.76 4.70 -3.65
C LEU A 51 0.64 4.87 -5.15
N VAL A 52 0.38 6.11 -5.58
CA VAL A 52 0.41 6.53 -6.97
C VAL A 52 1.07 7.91 -7.10
N ASP A 53 1.83 8.11 -8.15
CA ASP A 53 2.36 9.41 -8.58
C ASP A 53 1.52 9.94 -9.75
N LEU A 54 0.88 11.09 -9.53
CA LEU A 54 0.07 11.80 -10.52
C LEU A 54 0.88 12.98 -11.04
N ASP A 55 1.51 12.80 -12.20
CA ASP A 55 2.49 13.74 -12.73
C ASP A 55 2.12 14.35 -14.10
N HIS A 56 1.01 13.94 -14.71
CA HIS A 56 0.52 14.45 -15.99
C HIS A 56 -1.00 14.37 -16.10
N GLY A 57 -1.56 15.02 -17.11
CA GLY A 57 -3.01 15.10 -17.34
C GLY A 57 -3.74 15.91 -16.28
N ASP A 58 -5.04 15.71 -16.13
CA ASP A 58 -5.87 16.39 -15.14
C ASP A 58 -5.70 15.77 -13.76
N ILE A 59 -4.77 16.34 -12.98
CA ILE A 59 -4.43 15.86 -11.63
C ILE A 59 -5.65 15.93 -10.69
N ALA A 60 -6.48 16.97 -10.83
CA ALA A 60 -7.66 17.14 -9.98
C ALA A 60 -8.71 16.06 -10.25
N ALA A 61 -9.02 15.80 -11.51
CA ALA A 61 -9.95 14.73 -11.88
C ALA A 61 -9.45 13.34 -11.48
N LYS A 62 -8.15 13.06 -11.66
CA LYS A 62 -7.51 11.80 -11.24
C LYS A 62 -7.62 11.60 -9.73
N ARG A 63 -7.30 12.63 -8.96
CA ARG A 63 -7.42 12.59 -7.50
C ARG A 63 -8.86 12.36 -7.06
N GLU A 64 -9.82 13.10 -7.61
CA GLU A 64 -11.23 12.97 -7.27
C GLU A 64 -11.75 11.56 -7.57
N HIS A 65 -11.41 11.00 -8.73
CA HIS A 65 -11.76 9.64 -9.11
C HIS A 65 -11.22 8.60 -8.12
N LEU A 66 -9.94 8.73 -7.73
CA LEU A 66 -9.33 7.82 -6.76
C LEU A 66 -9.97 7.93 -5.38
N VAL A 67 -10.24 9.14 -4.90
CA VAL A 67 -10.90 9.36 -3.60
C VAL A 67 -12.32 8.80 -3.60
N LEU A 68 -13.06 8.95 -4.70
CA LEU A 68 -14.41 8.42 -4.84
C LEU A 68 -14.44 6.89 -4.71
N HIS A 69 -13.50 6.21 -5.33
CA HIS A 69 -13.52 4.73 -5.43
C HIS A 69 -12.71 4.03 -4.33
N LEU A 70 -11.59 4.60 -3.89
CA LEU A 70 -10.69 4.00 -2.91
C LEU A 70 -10.83 4.58 -1.51
N GLY A 71 -11.60 5.66 -1.37
CA GLY A 71 -11.64 6.45 -0.15
C GLY A 71 -10.46 7.41 -0.04
N ALA A 72 -10.52 8.27 0.97
CA ALA A 72 -9.50 9.28 1.18
C ALA A 72 -8.14 8.63 1.49
N PRO A 73 -7.04 9.09 0.86
CA PRO A 73 -5.71 8.58 1.14
C PRO A 73 -5.25 8.96 2.56
N THR A 74 -4.38 8.15 3.14
CA THR A 74 -3.73 8.42 4.43
C THR A 74 -2.87 9.67 4.37
N LEU A 75 -2.19 9.87 3.22
CA LEU A 75 -1.28 11.00 3.02
C LEU A 75 -1.36 11.49 1.57
N GLU A 76 -1.42 12.81 1.40
CA GLU A 76 -1.30 13.51 0.13
C GLU A 76 -0.11 14.44 0.18
N VAL A 77 0.76 14.35 -0.83
CA VAL A 77 1.98 15.15 -0.93
C VAL A 77 2.00 15.89 -2.26
N VAL A 78 2.24 17.19 -2.22
CA VAL A 78 2.58 17.98 -3.41
C VAL A 78 4.05 17.73 -3.74
N SER A 79 4.33 17.11 -4.88
CA SER A 79 5.70 16.69 -5.24
C SER A 79 6.64 17.86 -5.64
N GLY A 80 6.13 19.09 -5.61
CA GLY A 80 6.85 20.29 -6.05
C GLY A 80 6.87 20.49 -7.57
N GLY A 81 6.45 19.49 -8.35
CA GLY A 81 6.25 19.61 -9.78
C GLY A 81 4.90 20.28 -10.13
N VAL A 82 4.81 20.78 -11.36
CA VAL A 82 3.56 21.25 -11.97
C VAL A 82 3.43 20.67 -13.37
N THR A 83 2.21 20.50 -13.81
CA THR A 83 1.86 20.13 -15.17
C THR A 83 2.00 21.34 -16.12
N PRO A 84 1.99 21.14 -17.44
CA PRO A 84 2.05 22.28 -18.38
C PRO A 84 0.92 23.28 -18.22
N ASP A 85 -0.26 22.85 -17.79
CA ASP A 85 -1.45 23.66 -17.51
C ASP A 85 -1.47 24.26 -16.08
N GLY A 86 -0.39 24.04 -15.30
CA GLY A 86 -0.18 24.68 -13.99
C GLY A 86 -0.74 23.92 -12.79
N GLN A 87 -1.30 22.73 -12.97
CA GLN A 87 -1.77 21.91 -11.83
C GLN A 87 -0.59 21.37 -11.04
N ARG A 88 -0.73 21.30 -9.70
CA ARG A 88 0.30 20.73 -8.82
C ARG A 88 0.28 19.19 -8.94
N LYS A 89 1.47 18.60 -9.15
CA LYS A 89 1.65 17.15 -9.17
C LYS A 89 1.55 16.58 -7.77
N LEU A 90 0.90 15.42 -7.64
CA LEU A 90 0.55 14.81 -6.35
C LEU A 90 1.10 13.39 -6.24
N HIS A 91 1.54 13.04 -5.03
CA HIS A 91 1.66 11.66 -4.60
C HIS A 91 0.54 11.35 -3.62
N LEU A 92 -0.20 10.29 -3.85
CA LEU A 92 -1.25 9.82 -2.95
C LEU A 92 -0.84 8.48 -2.34
N TYR A 93 -1.08 8.32 -1.04
CA TYR A 93 -0.66 7.16 -0.27
C TYR A 93 -1.83 6.60 0.54
N TRP A 94 -2.07 5.31 0.43
CA TRP A 94 -2.95 4.55 1.29
C TRP A 94 -2.09 3.68 2.19
N GLY A 95 -1.97 4.07 3.47
CA GLY A 95 -1.27 3.31 4.51
C GLY A 95 -1.99 1.99 4.77
N LEU A 96 -1.24 0.92 4.97
CA LEU A 96 -1.79 -0.39 5.25
C LEU A 96 -1.83 -0.65 6.75
N THR A 97 -2.90 -1.29 7.22
CA THR A 97 -3.05 -1.72 8.62
C THR A 97 -1.93 -2.65 9.06
N GLU A 98 -1.48 -3.49 8.13
CA GLU A 98 -0.36 -4.39 8.32
C GLU A 98 0.67 -4.22 7.20
N PRO A 99 1.96 -4.35 7.52
CA PRO A 99 2.99 -4.33 6.50
C PRO A 99 2.84 -5.53 5.55
N ALA A 100 2.99 -5.26 4.26
CA ALA A 100 3.05 -6.30 3.24
C ALA A 100 4.46 -6.87 3.18
N GLU A 101 4.59 -8.18 3.34
CA GLU A 101 5.82 -8.95 3.33
C GLU A 101 5.72 -10.13 2.36
N GLY A 102 6.84 -10.66 1.89
CA GLY A 102 6.87 -11.82 1.01
C GLY A 102 6.00 -11.64 -0.23
N GLU A 103 5.03 -12.52 -0.44
CA GLU A 103 4.14 -12.49 -1.61
C GLU A 103 3.22 -11.25 -1.62
N ASP A 104 2.91 -10.66 -0.46
CA ASP A 104 2.07 -9.48 -0.36
C ASP A 104 2.74 -8.24 -0.97
N ILE A 105 4.08 -8.19 -1.02
CA ILE A 105 4.81 -7.13 -1.73
C ILE A 105 4.43 -7.13 -3.22
N ALA A 106 4.34 -8.29 -3.84
CA ALA A 106 3.94 -8.41 -5.25
C ALA A 106 2.48 -7.94 -5.45
N ARG A 107 1.60 -8.20 -4.46
CA ARG A 107 0.21 -7.70 -4.47
C ARG A 107 0.16 -6.18 -4.41
N VAL A 108 0.94 -5.56 -3.51
CA VAL A 108 1.06 -4.09 -3.44
C VAL A 108 1.59 -3.51 -4.74
N CYS A 109 2.62 -4.12 -5.34
CA CYS A 109 3.16 -3.68 -6.63
C CYS A 109 2.13 -3.77 -7.75
N ARG A 110 1.33 -4.85 -7.78
CA ARG A 110 0.20 -5.00 -8.73
C ARG A 110 -0.87 -3.95 -8.49
N ALA A 111 -1.25 -3.69 -7.24
CA ALA A 111 -2.22 -2.66 -6.89
C ALA A 111 -1.77 -1.27 -7.36
N ARG A 112 -0.51 -0.89 -7.10
CA ARG A 112 0.09 0.36 -7.60
C ARG A 112 0.03 0.45 -9.13
N HIS A 113 0.36 -0.63 -9.81
CA HIS A 113 0.30 -0.68 -11.29
C HIS A 113 -1.14 -0.51 -11.80
N MET A 114 -2.11 -1.22 -11.21
CA MET A 114 -3.51 -1.12 -11.59
C MET A 114 -4.08 0.30 -11.38
N ILE A 115 -3.76 0.94 -10.25
CA ILE A 115 -4.14 2.35 -10.02
C ILE A 115 -3.56 3.23 -11.13
N ALA A 116 -2.24 3.18 -11.31
CA ALA A 116 -1.55 4.00 -12.29
C ALA A 116 -2.14 3.84 -13.70
N THR A 117 -2.44 2.61 -14.08
CA THR A 117 -3.05 2.30 -15.36
C THR A 117 -4.47 2.87 -15.52
N LYS A 118 -5.32 2.70 -14.48
CA LYS A 118 -6.72 3.14 -14.55
C LYS A 118 -6.90 4.66 -14.56
N VAL A 119 -5.92 5.40 -14.00
CA VAL A 119 -5.99 6.87 -13.93
C VAL A 119 -4.87 7.57 -14.71
N GLY A 120 -4.03 6.83 -15.45
CA GLY A 120 -2.87 7.44 -16.12
C GLY A 120 -1.87 8.01 -15.12
N GLY A 121 -1.49 7.27 -14.08
CA GLY A 121 -0.39 7.60 -13.18
C GLY A 121 0.95 7.05 -13.67
N ASP A 122 2.05 7.30 -12.93
CA ASP A 122 3.36 6.75 -13.27
C ASP A 122 3.39 5.22 -13.04
N PRO A 123 3.54 4.40 -14.09
CA PRO A 123 3.56 2.95 -13.99
C PRO A 123 4.86 2.40 -13.36
N SER A 124 5.90 3.21 -13.16
CA SER A 124 7.17 2.77 -12.59
C SER A 124 7.02 2.25 -11.16
N PHE A 125 6.00 2.72 -10.43
CA PHE A 125 5.69 2.28 -9.07
C PHE A 125 5.15 0.84 -8.96
N ARG A 126 4.97 0.14 -10.09
CA ARG A 126 4.82 -1.32 -10.10
C ARG A 126 6.01 -2.06 -9.49
N SER A 127 7.17 -1.40 -9.37
CA SER A 127 8.35 -1.95 -8.71
C SER A 127 8.39 -1.55 -7.24
N ALA A 128 8.69 -2.52 -6.36
CA ALA A 128 8.74 -2.29 -4.92
C ALA A 128 9.81 -1.27 -4.50
N HIS A 129 10.91 -1.18 -5.27
CA HIS A 129 12.06 -0.31 -4.96
C HIS A 129 12.01 1.06 -5.64
N GLN A 130 10.93 1.40 -6.36
CA GLN A 130 10.83 2.70 -7.03
C GLN A 130 10.89 3.83 -6.00
N PRO A 131 11.89 4.73 -6.08
CA PRO A 131 12.03 5.80 -5.13
C PRO A 131 10.96 6.87 -5.33
N ILE A 132 10.45 7.41 -4.23
CA ILE A 132 9.52 8.53 -4.22
C ILE A 132 10.10 9.70 -3.42
N ARG A 133 9.75 10.93 -3.81
CA ARG A 133 10.31 12.14 -3.20
C ARG A 133 9.73 12.37 -1.81
N VAL A 134 10.61 12.69 -0.88
CA VAL A 134 10.26 12.90 0.54
C VAL A 134 9.74 14.32 0.74
N ALA A 135 8.60 14.42 1.45
CA ALA A 135 8.08 15.70 1.91
C ALA A 135 9.10 16.42 2.83
N GLY A 136 9.20 17.74 2.71
CA GLY A 136 10.22 18.54 3.38
C GLY A 136 11.51 18.71 2.57
N SER A 137 11.73 17.94 1.52
CA SER A 137 12.83 18.17 0.56
C SER A 137 12.40 19.10 -0.59
N VAL A 138 13.27 19.30 -1.57
CA VAL A 138 13.04 20.23 -2.68
C VAL A 138 12.89 19.48 -4.00
N HIS A 139 11.91 19.89 -4.79
CA HIS A 139 11.87 19.59 -6.21
C HIS A 139 12.80 20.57 -6.93
N ALA A 140 13.97 20.09 -7.36
CA ALA A 140 14.94 20.89 -8.10
C ALA A 140 15.06 20.36 -9.53
N LYS A 141 14.24 20.86 -10.45
CA LYS A 141 14.29 20.52 -11.86
C LYS A 141 14.22 21.80 -12.70
N SER A 142 15.03 21.89 -13.76
CA SER A 142 15.00 23.01 -14.70
C SER A 142 15.20 24.40 -14.05
N GLY A 143 16.05 24.48 -13.02
CA GLY A 143 16.37 25.75 -12.34
C GLY A 143 15.30 26.25 -11.36
N THR A 144 14.16 25.59 -11.27
CA THR A 144 13.10 25.92 -10.31
C THR A 144 13.25 25.09 -9.05
N ARG A 145 13.17 25.73 -7.88
CA ARG A 145 13.18 25.05 -6.57
C ARG A 145 11.81 25.25 -5.90
N ARG A 146 11.14 24.15 -5.62
CA ARG A 146 9.86 24.16 -4.90
C ARG A 146 9.89 23.14 -3.78
N LEU A 147 9.36 23.50 -2.63
CA LEU A 147 9.25 22.58 -1.50
C LEU A 147 8.28 21.46 -1.85
N VAL A 148 8.62 20.26 -1.41
CA VAL A 148 7.71 19.10 -1.40
C VAL A 148 6.93 19.15 -0.10
N GLU A 149 5.61 19.28 -0.19
CA GLU A 149 4.77 19.61 0.96
C GLU A 149 3.71 18.55 1.21
N ILE A 150 3.44 18.26 2.48
CA ILE A 150 2.26 17.48 2.86
C ILE A 150 1.04 18.38 2.70
N LEU A 151 0.13 17.98 1.81
CA LEU A 151 -1.13 18.67 1.58
C LEU A 151 -2.19 18.24 2.59
N HIS A 152 -2.35 16.93 2.76
CA HIS A 152 -3.27 16.32 3.71
C HIS A 152 -2.63 15.10 4.37
N HIS A 153 -2.95 14.91 5.64
CA HIS A 153 -2.64 13.71 6.38
C HIS A 153 -3.82 13.36 7.29
N GLN A 154 -4.27 12.13 7.23
CA GLN A 154 -5.27 11.60 8.15
C GLN A 154 -4.83 10.21 8.62
N PRO A 155 -4.95 9.91 9.92
CA PRO A 155 -4.52 8.64 10.49
C PRO A 155 -5.56 7.55 10.17
N ARG A 156 -5.66 7.20 8.91
CA ARG A 156 -6.53 6.14 8.41
C ARG A 156 -5.69 5.11 7.70
N ASP A 157 -5.69 3.89 8.20
CA ASP A 157 -5.06 2.76 7.55
C ASP A 157 -6.12 1.92 6.80
N HIS A 158 -5.68 1.23 5.76
CA HIS A 158 -6.51 0.45 4.86
C HIS A 158 -6.10 -1.02 4.91
N ASP A 159 -7.06 -1.92 4.88
CA ASP A 159 -6.77 -3.32 4.65
C ASP A 159 -6.35 -3.54 3.19
N LEU A 160 -5.27 -4.29 2.96
CA LEU A 160 -4.74 -4.53 1.61
C LEU A 160 -5.74 -5.25 0.72
N GLY A 161 -6.48 -6.21 1.26
CA GLY A 161 -7.47 -6.97 0.50
C GLY A 161 -8.67 -6.10 0.09
N GLU A 162 -9.22 -5.31 1.03
CA GLU A 162 -10.30 -4.37 0.74
C GLU A 162 -9.87 -3.32 -0.31
N LEU A 163 -8.65 -2.82 -0.18
CA LEU A 163 -8.12 -1.83 -1.11
C LEU A 163 -7.95 -2.42 -2.52
N ILE A 164 -7.43 -3.64 -2.64
CA ILE A 164 -7.31 -4.34 -3.92
C ILE A 164 -8.69 -4.60 -4.53
N GLU A 165 -9.69 -5.05 -3.76
CA GLU A 165 -11.06 -5.23 -4.23
C GLU A 165 -11.64 -3.91 -4.77
N ALA A 166 -11.42 -2.80 -4.06
CA ALA A 166 -11.85 -1.48 -4.50
C ALA A 166 -11.15 -1.04 -5.80
N ILE A 167 -9.83 -1.28 -5.90
CA ILE A 167 -9.05 -0.99 -7.12
C ILE A 167 -9.57 -1.81 -8.31
N ILE A 168 -9.88 -3.09 -8.11
CA ILE A 168 -10.43 -3.95 -9.16
C ILE A 168 -11.79 -3.43 -9.63
N ALA A 169 -12.67 -3.05 -8.70
CA ALA A 169 -14.01 -2.54 -8.98
C ALA A 169 -14.03 -1.13 -9.58
N MET A 170 -12.97 -0.34 -9.36
CA MET A 170 -12.87 1.03 -9.89
C MET A 170 -12.84 1.01 -11.42
N PRO A 171 -13.73 1.77 -12.12
CA PRO A 171 -13.64 1.92 -13.57
C PRO A 171 -12.37 2.72 -13.96
N PRO A 172 -11.83 2.56 -15.16
CA PRO A 172 -10.83 3.47 -15.71
C PRO A 172 -11.39 4.91 -15.78
N LEU A 173 -10.53 5.91 -15.58
CA LEU A 173 -10.91 7.31 -15.76
C LEU A 173 -11.09 7.60 -17.24
N GLU A 174 -12.21 8.21 -17.63
CA GLU A 174 -12.50 8.57 -19.01
C GLU A 174 -11.43 9.54 -19.57
N GLY A 175 -10.97 9.30 -20.79
CA GLY A 175 -9.94 10.11 -21.45
C GLY A 175 -8.50 9.69 -21.15
N GLU A 176 -8.26 8.87 -20.16
CA GLU A 176 -6.97 8.21 -19.90
C GLU A 176 -6.98 6.82 -20.57
N ALA A 177 -7.28 6.77 -21.88
CA ALA A 177 -7.30 5.54 -22.64
C ALA A 177 -5.92 4.87 -22.55
N THR A 178 -5.85 3.84 -21.77
CA THR A 178 -4.73 2.93 -21.73
C THR A 178 -4.73 2.10 -22.99
N SER A 179 -3.89 2.48 -23.94
CA SER A 179 -3.47 1.54 -24.95
C SER A 179 -2.78 0.37 -24.24
N ASP A 180 -3.29 -0.83 -24.50
CA ASP A 180 -2.62 -2.09 -24.22
C ASP A 180 -2.36 -2.48 -22.76
N LEU A 181 -3.39 -2.47 -21.92
CA LEU A 181 -3.47 -3.49 -20.93
C LEU A 181 -4.43 -4.56 -21.43
N ASP A 182 -3.87 -5.65 -21.82
CA ASP A 182 -4.58 -6.91 -21.84
C ASP A 182 -5.05 -7.20 -20.41
N PHE A 183 -6.20 -6.64 -20.02
CA PHE A 183 -6.93 -7.02 -18.81
C PHE A 183 -7.28 -8.52 -18.83
N ASN A 184 -7.08 -9.18 -19.95
CA ASN A 184 -7.20 -10.62 -20.09
C ASN A 184 -6.22 -11.40 -19.20
N ASP A 185 -5.06 -10.84 -18.82
CA ASP A 185 -4.17 -11.51 -17.88
C ASP A 185 -4.63 -11.38 -16.42
N ALA A 186 -5.44 -10.37 -16.11
CA ALA A 186 -6.10 -10.25 -14.80
C ALA A 186 -7.56 -10.75 -14.83
N SER A 187 -8.21 -10.78 -15.99
CA SER A 187 -9.58 -11.27 -16.16
C SER A 187 -9.65 -12.76 -16.51
N ALA A 188 -8.52 -13.40 -16.79
CA ALA A 188 -8.46 -14.85 -16.95
C ALA A 188 -8.89 -15.63 -15.70
N THR A 189 -9.28 -14.95 -14.63
CA THR A 189 -9.71 -15.58 -13.37
C THR A 189 -11.11 -15.22 -12.92
N SER A 190 -12.00 -14.93 -13.84
CA SER A 190 -13.44 -15.01 -13.53
C SER A 190 -13.96 -16.47 -13.52
N GLY A 191 -13.07 -17.44 -13.42
CA GLY A 191 -13.45 -18.82 -13.17
C GLY A 191 -14.27 -18.89 -11.88
N SER A 192 -15.43 -19.53 -11.92
CA SER A 192 -16.24 -19.80 -10.72
C SER A 192 -15.36 -20.41 -9.62
N VAL A 193 -15.62 -20.09 -8.34
CA VAL A 193 -14.96 -20.79 -7.21
C VAL A 193 -15.10 -22.31 -7.38
N THR A 194 -16.15 -22.76 -8.01
CA THR A 194 -16.40 -24.17 -8.35
C THR A 194 -15.30 -24.76 -9.26
N GLU A 195 -14.74 -23.98 -10.18
CA GLU A 195 -13.63 -24.43 -11.03
C GLU A 195 -12.33 -24.57 -10.23
N LEU A 196 -12.12 -23.70 -9.24
CA LEU A 196 -10.96 -23.80 -8.36
C LEU A 196 -10.95 -25.09 -7.54
N PHE A 197 -12.11 -25.60 -7.12
CA PHE A 197 -12.18 -26.88 -6.41
C PHE A 197 -11.73 -28.08 -7.27
N GLY A 198 -11.81 -27.95 -8.60
CA GLY A 198 -11.47 -29.03 -9.53
C GLY A 198 -10.02 -29.07 -9.99
N ARG A 199 -9.24 -27.98 -9.83
CA ARG A 199 -7.88 -27.89 -10.42
C ARG A 199 -6.79 -27.66 -9.39
N LYS A 200 -5.54 -28.07 -9.73
CA LYS A 200 -4.34 -27.70 -8.97
C LYS A 200 -3.88 -26.29 -9.36
N VAL A 201 -3.43 -25.53 -8.37
CA VAL A 201 -2.86 -24.20 -8.53
C VAL A 201 -1.40 -24.22 -8.08
N ARG A 202 -0.50 -23.99 -9.02
CA ARG A 202 0.95 -24.04 -8.79
C ARG A 202 1.51 -22.67 -8.45
N GLU A 203 2.67 -22.71 -7.78
CA GLU A 203 3.45 -21.50 -7.54
C GLU A 203 3.81 -20.78 -8.85
N GLY A 204 3.87 -19.44 -8.80
CA GLY A 204 4.23 -18.62 -9.96
C GLY A 204 3.07 -18.21 -10.87
N GLY A 205 1.83 -18.66 -10.62
CA GLY A 205 0.66 -18.23 -11.37
C GLY A 205 0.67 -18.63 -12.86
N ILE A 206 1.31 -19.76 -13.19
CA ILE A 206 1.48 -20.28 -14.57
C ILE A 206 0.13 -20.42 -15.30
N ASP A 207 -0.94 -20.68 -14.55
CA ASP A 207 -2.30 -20.86 -15.07
C ASP A 207 -3.16 -19.59 -14.94
N GLY A 208 -2.55 -18.41 -14.80
CA GLY A 208 -3.25 -17.13 -14.62
C GLY A 208 -3.91 -16.96 -13.23
N THR A 209 -3.74 -17.91 -12.31
CA THR A 209 -4.26 -17.83 -10.95
C THR A 209 -3.13 -18.11 -9.98
N THR A 210 -2.81 -17.16 -9.10
CA THR A 210 -1.81 -17.39 -8.06
C THR A 210 -2.39 -18.26 -6.94
N ARG A 211 -1.53 -18.93 -6.17
CA ARG A 211 -1.96 -19.68 -4.97
C ARG A 211 -2.74 -18.81 -4.00
N PHE A 212 -2.31 -17.54 -3.87
CA PHE A 212 -3.01 -16.55 -3.06
C PHE A 212 -4.43 -16.28 -3.58
N ASP A 213 -4.58 -15.93 -4.87
CA ASP A 213 -5.89 -15.61 -5.45
C ASP A 213 -6.87 -16.78 -5.30
N ALA A 214 -6.39 -18.01 -5.49
CA ALA A 214 -7.19 -19.21 -5.30
C ALA A 214 -7.64 -19.39 -3.84
N LEU A 215 -6.69 -19.26 -2.89
CA LEU A 215 -6.98 -19.40 -1.46
C LEU A 215 -7.91 -18.30 -0.95
N SER A 216 -7.68 -17.02 -1.30
CA SER A 216 -8.53 -15.91 -0.89
C SER A 216 -9.98 -16.09 -1.36
N ARG A 217 -10.18 -16.60 -2.59
CA ARG A 217 -11.52 -16.87 -3.14
C ARG A 217 -12.21 -18.04 -2.43
N VAL A 218 -11.47 -19.09 -2.14
CA VAL A 218 -11.99 -20.27 -1.41
C VAL A 218 -12.30 -19.93 0.04
N ILE A 219 -11.42 -19.19 0.72
CA ILE A 219 -11.66 -18.67 2.07
C ILE A 219 -12.92 -17.80 2.08
N GLY A 220 -13.03 -16.84 1.16
CA GLY A 220 -14.20 -15.98 1.03
C GLY A 220 -15.49 -16.75 0.75
N TYR A 221 -15.45 -17.85 -0.01
CA TYR A 221 -16.59 -18.72 -0.24
C TYR A 221 -17.05 -19.39 1.06
N TRP A 222 -16.15 -20.03 1.79
CA TRP A 222 -16.50 -20.75 3.02
C TRP A 222 -16.95 -19.82 4.16
N ILE A 223 -16.38 -18.62 4.25
CA ILE A 223 -16.84 -17.59 5.19
C ILE A 223 -18.29 -17.17 4.88
N ARG A 224 -18.65 -17.00 3.59
CA ARG A 224 -20.04 -16.72 3.21
C ARG A 224 -20.97 -17.86 3.61
N ARG A 225 -20.59 -19.12 3.35
CA ARG A 225 -21.37 -20.30 3.73
C ARG A 225 -21.59 -20.39 5.25
N CYS A 226 -20.59 -20.01 6.06
CA CYS A 226 -20.75 -19.87 7.50
C CYS A 226 -21.80 -18.82 7.88
N ARG A 227 -21.75 -17.65 7.24
CA ARG A 227 -22.68 -16.55 7.51
C ARG A 227 -24.12 -16.89 7.14
N GLU A 228 -24.29 -17.64 6.09
CA GLU A 228 -25.57 -18.15 5.62
C GLU A 228 -26.09 -19.31 6.48
N GLY A 229 -25.30 -19.77 7.45
CA GLY A 229 -25.66 -20.87 8.36
C GLY A 229 -25.60 -22.26 7.73
N HIS A 230 -24.98 -22.40 6.56
CA HIS A 230 -24.87 -23.69 5.87
C HIS A 230 -23.78 -24.60 6.43
N VAL A 231 -22.76 -24.02 7.03
CA VAL A 231 -21.62 -24.74 7.66
C VAL A 231 -21.22 -24.04 8.95
N THR A 232 -20.62 -24.79 9.86
CA THR A 232 -20.00 -24.23 11.07
C THR A 232 -18.62 -23.65 10.74
N PRO A 233 -18.05 -22.72 11.56
CA PRO A 233 -16.70 -22.24 11.41
C PRO A 233 -15.63 -23.35 11.36
N ALA A 234 -15.80 -24.40 12.16
CA ALA A 234 -14.90 -25.54 12.17
C ALA A 234 -14.93 -26.30 10.84
N GLN A 235 -16.13 -26.60 10.34
CA GLN A 235 -16.29 -27.24 9.02
C GLN A 235 -15.70 -26.39 7.89
N ALA A 236 -15.93 -25.06 7.92
CA ALA A 236 -15.35 -24.17 6.91
C ALA A 236 -13.81 -24.19 6.95
N TRP A 237 -13.22 -24.22 8.15
CA TRP A 237 -11.79 -24.31 8.31
C TRP A 237 -11.23 -25.64 7.78
N ASP A 238 -11.85 -26.75 8.11
CA ASP A 238 -11.46 -28.09 7.62
C ASP A 238 -11.45 -28.14 6.09
N GLU A 239 -12.47 -27.57 5.45
CA GLU A 239 -12.54 -27.49 3.97
C GLU A 239 -11.48 -26.58 3.35
N ILE A 240 -11.13 -25.46 4.01
CA ILE A 240 -10.06 -24.57 3.56
C ILE A 240 -8.71 -25.31 3.64
N VAL A 241 -8.45 -26.00 4.74
CA VAL A 241 -7.23 -26.81 4.92
C VAL A 241 -7.16 -27.92 3.88
N ALA A 242 -8.23 -28.68 3.69
CA ALA A 242 -8.32 -29.75 2.69
C ALA A 242 -8.05 -29.23 1.27
N TYR A 243 -8.61 -28.06 0.93
CA TYR A 243 -8.35 -27.42 -0.36
C TYR A 243 -6.86 -27.04 -0.52
N ASN A 244 -6.25 -26.43 0.50
CA ASN A 244 -4.85 -26.05 0.51
C ASN A 244 -3.94 -27.27 0.27
N GLU A 245 -4.20 -28.38 0.97
CA GLU A 245 -3.39 -29.60 0.83
C GLU A 245 -3.59 -30.30 -0.52
N ALA A 246 -4.83 -30.33 -1.02
CA ALA A 246 -5.15 -31.09 -2.23
C ALA A 246 -4.87 -30.32 -3.52
N ARG A 247 -4.96 -29.00 -3.51
CA ARG A 247 -5.04 -28.17 -4.73
C ARG A 247 -3.94 -27.12 -4.85
N ILE A 248 -3.33 -26.70 -3.76
CA ILE A 248 -2.26 -25.69 -3.75
C ILE A 248 -0.89 -26.41 -3.79
N ASP A 249 -0.03 -26.02 -4.74
CA ASP A 249 1.25 -26.71 -4.95
C ASP A 249 2.41 -25.69 -5.04
N PRO A 250 3.35 -25.69 -4.05
CA PRO A 250 3.28 -26.36 -2.77
C PRO A 250 2.19 -25.75 -1.87
N PRO A 251 1.60 -26.54 -0.95
CA PRO A 251 0.59 -26.03 -0.03
C PRO A 251 1.17 -24.94 0.90
N TRP A 252 0.33 -24.00 1.29
CA TRP A 252 0.75 -23.00 2.28
C TRP A 252 0.90 -23.63 3.66
N PRO A 253 1.88 -23.18 4.47
CA PRO A 253 1.95 -23.48 5.89
C PRO A 253 0.65 -23.10 6.60
N LEU A 254 0.23 -23.93 7.57
CA LEU A 254 -1.06 -23.74 8.25
C LEU A 254 -1.16 -22.41 8.99
N ASP A 255 -0.06 -21.93 9.57
CA ASP A 255 0.01 -20.62 10.24
C ASP A 255 -0.26 -19.46 9.27
N LYS A 256 0.32 -19.52 8.06
CA LYS A 256 0.06 -18.53 7.01
C LYS A 256 -1.39 -18.60 6.53
N LEU A 257 -1.92 -19.80 6.33
CA LEU A 257 -3.28 -20.02 5.89
C LEU A 257 -4.29 -19.50 6.93
N GLN A 258 -4.03 -19.75 8.20
CA GLN A 258 -4.85 -19.29 9.32
C GLN A 258 -4.84 -17.77 9.41
N HIS A 259 -3.67 -17.14 9.33
CA HIS A 259 -3.53 -15.70 9.32
C HIS A 259 -4.36 -15.06 8.21
N GLU A 260 -4.32 -15.61 7.01
CA GLU A 260 -5.11 -15.09 5.89
C GLU A 260 -6.63 -15.29 6.08
N ALA A 261 -7.04 -16.41 6.66
CA ALA A 261 -8.45 -16.64 6.98
C ALA A 261 -8.99 -15.67 8.05
N GLU A 262 -8.16 -15.30 9.02
CA GLU A 262 -8.48 -14.33 10.08
C GLU A 262 -8.50 -12.88 9.57
N ARG A 263 -7.66 -12.55 8.59
CA ARG A 263 -7.56 -11.22 7.97
C ARG A 263 -8.75 -10.85 7.10
N ASN A 264 -9.58 -11.80 6.69
CA ASN A 264 -10.66 -11.51 5.76
C ASN A 264 -11.65 -10.46 6.36
N PRO A 265 -11.70 -9.22 5.82
CA PRO A 265 -12.35 -8.07 6.44
C PRO A 265 -13.86 -8.20 6.57
N LYS A 266 -14.47 -9.13 5.82
CA LYS A 266 -15.90 -9.47 5.96
C LYS A 266 -16.21 -10.10 7.30
N GLN A 267 -15.21 -10.53 8.05
CA GLN A 267 -15.34 -11.10 9.40
C GLN A 267 -15.39 -10.02 10.48
N GLN A 268 -14.70 -8.89 10.32
CA GLN A 268 -14.62 -7.83 11.34
C GLN A 268 -15.88 -6.98 11.44
N ARG A 269 -16.69 -6.86 10.39
CA ARG A 269 -17.92 -6.03 10.42
C ARG A 269 -19.09 -6.64 11.22
N ASN A 270 -19.02 -7.90 11.58
CA ASN A 270 -20.04 -8.55 12.42
C ASN A 270 -19.38 -9.40 13.50
N ASN A 271 -19.14 -8.82 14.65
CA ASN A 271 -18.54 -9.39 15.87
C ASN A 271 -19.21 -10.68 16.44
N LYS A 272 -19.59 -11.66 15.63
CA LYS A 272 -20.25 -12.90 16.09
C LYS A 272 -19.60 -14.21 15.65
N VAL A 273 -18.50 -14.19 14.89
CA VAL A 273 -17.79 -15.43 14.58
C VAL A 273 -16.32 -15.26 14.97
N GLN A 274 -16.04 -15.53 16.22
CA GLN A 274 -14.69 -15.64 16.74
C GLN A 274 -14.22 -17.07 16.46
N LEU A 275 -13.27 -17.25 15.53
CA LEU A 275 -12.50 -18.47 15.46
C LEU A 275 -11.64 -18.50 16.73
N ILE A 276 -12.05 -19.33 17.70
CA ILE A 276 -11.28 -19.54 18.93
C ILE A 276 -10.09 -20.44 18.55
N CYS A 277 -8.95 -19.82 18.29
CA CYS A 277 -7.68 -20.50 18.28
C CYS A 277 -7.07 -20.37 19.67
N ASN A 278 -6.95 -21.48 20.37
CA ASN A 278 -6.26 -21.57 21.65
C ASN A 278 -4.77 -21.26 21.48
N ASP A 279 -4.28 -20.43 22.41
CA ASP A 279 -2.90 -20.07 22.70
C ASP A 279 -1.85 -21.08 22.23
N PHE A 280 -0.97 -20.63 21.35
CA PHE A 280 0.43 -21.03 21.38
C PHE A 280 1.29 -19.77 21.43
N GLY A 281 1.88 -19.57 22.62
CA GLY A 281 2.81 -18.50 22.85
C GLY A 281 4.06 -18.67 22.00
N ASP A 282 4.41 -17.65 21.25
CA ASP A 282 5.81 -17.32 21.02
C ASP A 282 5.98 -15.82 20.72
N LYS A 283 7.03 -15.27 21.38
CA LYS A 283 7.38 -13.88 21.37
C LYS A 283 8.07 -13.50 20.08
N ARG A 284 7.36 -12.98 19.10
CA ARG A 284 7.98 -12.23 18.01
C ARG A 284 7.72 -10.75 18.22
N ARG A 285 8.79 -10.00 18.36
CA ARG A 285 8.77 -8.54 18.43
C ARG A 285 8.34 -8.00 17.06
N HIS A 286 7.08 -7.65 16.91
CA HIS A 286 6.59 -6.94 15.74
C HIS A 286 7.05 -5.48 15.83
N ILE A 287 7.94 -5.06 14.94
CA ILE A 287 8.23 -3.66 14.69
C ILE A 287 7.10 -3.16 13.79
N VAL A 288 6.05 -2.65 14.40
CA VAL A 288 4.97 -1.98 13.68
C VAL A 288 5.47 -0.57 13.36
N LEU A 289 5.80 -0.29 12.11
CA LEU A 289 5.93 1.07 11.61
C LEU A 289 4.53 1.71 11.61
N ARG A 290 4.05 2.10 12.78
CA ARG A 290 2.91 2.99 12.86
C ARG A 290 3.38 4.35 12.37
N PHE A 291 2.76 4.87 11.31
CA PHE A 291 2.76 6.29 11.00
C PHE A 291 2.03 7.03 12.13
N ARG A 292 2.59 7.01 13.35
CA ARG A 292 2.13 7.89 14.41
C ARG A 292 2.63 9.28 14.07
N SER A 293 1.67 10.14 13.79
CA SER A 293 1.73 11.60 13.80
C SER A 293 3.15 12.15 13.81
N ILE A 294 3.69 12.47 12.64
CA ILE A 294 4.73 13.49 12.57
C ILE A 294 4.04 14.77 13.03
N ALA A 295 4.19 15.10 14.32
CA ALA A 295 3.70 16.34 14.86
C ALA A 295 4.34 17.47 14.04
N TYR A 296 3.51 18.20 13.33
CA TYR A 296 3.90 19.45 12.69
C TYR A 296 4.43 20.36 13.79
N ALA A 297 5.73 20.54 13.86
CA ALA A 297 6.32 21.63 14.63
C ALA A 297 5.90 22.91 13.91
N GLY A 298 4.73 23.44 14.31
CA GLY A 298 4.20 24.68 13.78
C GLY A 298 5.24 25.78 13.94
N ASN A 299 5.52 26.44 12.84
CA ASN A 299 6.31 27.64 12.76
C ASN A 299 5.65 28.72 13.66
N THR A 300 6.04 28.77 14.92
CA THR A 300 5.75 29.92 15.77
C THR A 300 6.59 31.09 15.27
N PRO A 301 6.01 32.19 14.88
CA PRO A 301 6.79 33.33 14.40
C PRO A 301 7.69 33.82 15.53
N ARG A 302 9.00 33.81 15.30
CA ARG A 302 10.01 34.39 16.20
C ARG A 302 9.62 35.83 16.53
N ARG A 303 9.15 36.07 17.74
CA ARG A 303 8.96 37.41 18.31
C ARG A 303 10.32 38.11 18.28
N LYS A 304 10.45 39.13 17.41
CA LYS A 304 11.60 40.05 17.42
C LYS A 304 11.72 40.67 18.80
N ARG A 305 12.75 40.28 19.55
CA ARG A 305 13.17 41.00 20.75
C ARG A 305 13.70 42.36 20.31
N SER A 306 12.96 43.40 20.61
CA SER A 306 13.43 44.79 20.53
C SER A 306 14.59 44.96 21.49
N ARG A 307 15.79 45.19 20.97
CA ARG A 307 16.91 45.69 21.76
C ARG A 307 16.57 47.11 22.19
N LYS A 308 16.33 47.32 23.50
CA LYS A 308 16.41 48.62 24.13
C LYS A 308 17.87 49.02 24.18
N SER A 309 18.22 50.11 23.55
CA SER A 309 19.52 50.81 23.73
C SER A 309 19.56 51.46 25.11
N PRO A 310 20.70 51.43 25.82
CA PRO A 310 20.82 52.22 27.04
C PRO A 310 21.07 53.66 26.62
N SER A 311 20.27 54.56 27.16
CA SER A 311 20.50 56.02 27.16
C SER A 311 21.50 56.35 28.26
N LEU A 312 22.46 57.18 27.94
CA LEU A 312 23.30 57.96 28.82
C LEU A 312 22.50 58.81 29.82
#